data_e96c4e79038a34564911fb266e0ff13c
#
_entry.id   e96c4e79038a34564911fb266e0ff13c
#
_cell.length_a   1.000
_cell.length_b   1.000
_cell.length_c   1.000
_cell.angle_alpha   90.00
_cell.angle_beta   90.00
_cell.angle_gamma   90.00
#
_symmetry.space_group_name_H-M   'P 1'
#
loop_
_entity.id
_entity.type
_entity.pdbx_description
1 polymer ?
#
loop_
_entity_poly.entity_id
_entity_poly.type
_entity_poly.pdbx_seq_one_letter_code
_entity_poly.pdbx_strand_id
1 'polypeptide(L)'
;MQVQLKQIVVPPGQQLLMTDISWQMYEQMLEEFGEKRGSRINYSQGVLEIMAPLPEHEDDKVMIADLVKAILEEYDIEFRSLGSTTFKSEQMKQGLEADDCFYIENEAAVRGKKRIDLTIDPPPDLAIEIDITSRTRFNNYEALGVKELWRFNGTKLEINVLQDGEYMQGEASPHFPGLPLGEVIPQYLAQSKIEGRNKTMKAFRAWVREKIA
;
A
#
# COMPACT_ATOMS: atom_id res chain seq x y z
N MET A 1 25.95 -6.53 25.55
CA MET A 1 24.97 -5.42 25.68
C MET A 1 23.73 -5.85 24.89
N GLN A 2 22.57 -5.87 25.52
CA GLN A 2 21.32 -6.27 24.87
C GLN A 2 20.44 -5.02 24.76
N VAL A 3 20.11 -4.63 23.53
CA VAL A 3 19.19 -3.50 23.26
C VAL A 3 17.77 -4.05 23.25
N GLN A 4 16.86 -3.40 23.97
CA GLN A 4 15.43 -3.73 23.93
C GLN A 4 14.76 -2.97 22.80
N LEU A 5 13.78 -3.57 22.10
CA LEU A 5 13.08 -2.95 20.97
C LEU A 5 12.46 -1.58 21.29
N LYS A 6 11.91 -1.41 22.50
CA LYS A 6 11.38 -0.12 22.98
C LYS A 6 12.40 1.02 23.09
N GLN A 7 13.71 0.69 23.01
CA GLN A 7 14.80 1.69 23.01
C GLN A 7 15.15 2.16 21.57
N ILE A 8 14.55 1.53 20.55
CA ILE A 8 14.73 1.91 19.17
C ILE A 8 13.73 3.02 18.85
N VAL A 9 14.26 4.18 18.47
CA VAL A 9 13.46 5.32 18.03
C VAL A 9 13.84 5.64 16.59
N VAL A 10 12.91 5.53 15.67
CA VAL A 10 13.07 5.92 14.27
C VAL A 10 12.38 7.28 14.10
N PRO A 11 13.11 8.36 13.81
CA PRO A 11 12.51 9.67 13.60
C PRO A 11 11.60 9.67 12.34
N PRO A 12 10.55 10.52 12.31
CA PRO A 12 9.69 10.65 11.13
C PRO A 12 10.49 10.90 9.84
N GLY A 13 10.12 10.20 8.78
CA GLY A 13 10.79 10.25 7.48
C GLY A 13 12.12 9.48 7.40
N GLN A 14 12.50 8.77 8.46
CA GLN A 14 13.73 7.96 8.47
C GLN A 14 13.41 6.47 8.52
N GLN A 15 14.41 5.67 8.14
CA GLN A 15 14.35 4.22 8.18
C GLN A 15 15.56 3.64 8.93
N LEU A 16 15.33 2.51 9.60
CA LEU A 16 16.36 1.68 10.20
C LEU A 16 16.39 0.34 9.47
N LEU A 17 17.58 -0.09 9.04
CA LEU A 17 17.79 -1.41 8.46
C LEU A 17 18.56 -2.29 9.45
N MET A 18 18.09 -3.52 9.61
CA MET A 18 18.73 -4.57 10.39
C MET A 18 18.94 -5.79 9.50
N THR A 19 20.13 -6.37 9.53
CA THR A 19 20.49 -7.57 8.76
C THR A 19 20.59 -8.79 9.68
N ASP A 20 20.66 -9.97 9.09
CA ASP A 20 20.78 -11.25 9.79
C ASP A 20 19.62 -11.54 10.77
N ILE A 21 18.44 -11.01 10.47
CA ILE A 21 17.21 -11.24 11.23
C ILE A 21 16.57 -12.55 10.73
N SER A 22 16.42 -13.53 11.63
CA SER A 22 15.66 -14.75 11.32
C SER A 22 14.16 -14.47 11.24
N TRP A 23 13.40 -15.35 10.56
CA TRP A 23 11.93 -15.24 10.53
C TRP A 23 11.33 -15.22 11.94
N GLN A 24 11.82 -16.08 12.81
CA GLN A 24 11.37 -16.14 14.21
C GLN A 24 11.63 -14.82 14.95
N MET A 25 12.79 -14.19 14.75
CA MET A 25 13.08 -12.88 15.33
C MET A 25 12.12 -11.81 14.79
N TYR A 26 11.85 -11.83 13.48
CA TYR A 26 10.88 -10.91 12.87
C TYR A 26 9.49 -11.05 13.50
N GLU A 27 8.98 -12.27 13.67
CA GLU A 27 7.69 -12.50 14.31
C GLU A 27 7.65 -12.01 15.76
N GLN A 28 8.69 -12.29 16.55
CA GLN A 28 8.81 -11.78 17.91
C GLN A 28 8.82 -10.25 17.97
N MET A 29 9.53 -9.61 17.02
CA MET A 29 9.57 -8.15 16.92
C MET A 29 8.19 -7.58 16.58
N LEU A 30 7.44 -8.19 15.65
CA LEU A 30 6.08 -7.76 15.34
C LEU A 30 5.16 -7.84 16.56
N GLU A 31 5.27 -8.91 17.36
CA GLU A 31 4.49 -9.07 18.60
C GLU A 31 4.86 -8.00 19.65
N GLU A 32 6.15 -7.76 19.87
CA GLU A 32 6.63 -6.76 20.84
C GLU A 32 6.24 -5.33 20.45
N PHE A 33 6.34 -4.97 19.17
CA PHE A 33 5.90 -3.67 18.68
C PHE A 33 4.38 -3.49 18.73
N GLY A 34 3.63 -4.59 18.62
CA GLY A 34 2.17 -4.61 18.63
C GLY A 34 1.54 -3.95 17.40
N GLU A 35 0.20 -3.98 17.33
CA GLU A 35 -0.56 -3.46 16.18
C GLU A 35 -0.68 -1.93 16.17
N LYS A 36 -0.54 -1.27 17.33
CA LYS A 36 -0.69 0.20 17.48
C LYS A 36 0.65 0.93 17.45
N ARG A 37 1.50 0.61 16.48
CA ARG A 37 2.79 1.27 16.30
C ARG A 37 2.70 2.40 15.29
N GLY A 38 3.46 3.46 15.50
CA GLY A 38 3.59 4.59 14.57
C GLY A 38 4.62 4.36 13.45
N SER A 39 5.24 3.17 13.40
CA SER A 39 6.22 2.79 12.37
C SER A 39 5.77 1.54 11.64
N ARG A 40 6.19 1.41 10.38
CA ARG A 40 5.98 0.24 9.53
C ARG A 40 7.17 -0.67 9.58
N ILE A 41 6.92 -1.96 9.44
CA ILE A 41 7.93 -3.00 9.51
C ILE A 41 7.84 -3.86 8.27
N ASN A 42 8.91 -3.87 7.47
CA ASN A 42 9.06 -4.72 6.30
C ASN A 42 10.19 -5.72 6.54
N TYR A 43 10.02 -6.93 6.02
CA TYR A 43 11.01 -7.99 6.13
C TYR A 43 11.20 -8.70 4.79
N SER A 44 12.45 -8.88 4.40
CA SER A 44 12.80 -9.60 3.18
C SER A 44 14.11 -10.36 3.37
N GLN A 45 14.06 -11.70 3.30
CA GLN A 45 15.22 -12.57 3.24
C GLN A 45 16.31 -12.26 4.30
N GLY A 46 15.89 -12.01 5.53
CA GLY A 46 16.83 -11.70 6.65
C GLY A 46 17.13 -10.21 6.84
N VAL A 47 16.58 -9.34 6.02
CA VAL A 47 16.66 -7.89 6.20
C VAL A 47 15.34 -7.37 6.74
N LEU A 48 15.39 -6.70 7.88
CA LEU A 48 14.26 -6.01 8.49
C LEU A 48 14.42 -4.50 8.29
N GLU A 49 13.36 -3.86 7.85
CA GLU A 49 13.25 -2.41 7.74
C GLU A 49 12.17 -1.88 8.69
N ILE A 50 12.50 -0.85 9.45
CA ILE A 50 11.56 -0.11 10.28
C ILE A 50 11.54 1.32 9.77
N MET A 51 10.37 1.84 9.37
CA MET A 51 10.20 3.16 8.81
C MET A 51 9.11 3.93 9.57
N ALA A 52 9.37 5.19 9.88
CA ALA A 52 8.40 6.12 10.46
C ALA A 52 7.92 7.11 9.40
N PRO A 53 6.63 7.08 8.99
CA PRO A 53 6.12 7.95 7.94
C PRO A 53 6.06 9.42 8.39
N LEU A 54 6.08 10.34 7.42
CA LEU A 54 5.81 11.76 7.61
C LEU A 54 4.29 12.03 7.59
N PRO A 55 3.79 13.11 8.23
CA PRO A 55 2.39 13.52 8.12
C PRO A 55 1.91 13.72 6.67
N GLU A 56 2.75 14.31 5.80
CA GLU A 56 2.45 14.50 4.39
C GLU A 56 2.23 13.17 3.65
N HIS A 57 3.00 12.16 3.99
CA HIS A 57 2.84 10.81 3.48
C HIS A 57 1.46 10.22 3.84
N GLU A 58 1.01 10.41 5.08
CA GLU A 58 -0.30 9.95 5.52
C GLU A 58 -1.46 10.69 4.83
N ASP A 59 -1.34 12.01 4.60
CA ASP A 59 -2.34 12.80 3.88
C ASP A 59 -2.49 12.32 2.42
N ASP A 60 -1.39 12.14 1.72
CA ASP A 60 -1.40 11.68 0.32
C ASP A 60 -1.95 10.25 0.22
N LYS A 61 -1.56 9.35 1.13
CA LYS A 61 -2.11 8.00 1.23
C LYS A 61 -3.63 8.00 1.37
N VAL A 62 -4.15 8.74 2.35
CA VAL A 62 -5.59 8.81 2.62
C VAL A 62 -6.34 9.36 1.41
N MET A 63 -5.80 10.40 0.77
CA MET A 63 -6.46 11.00 -0.39
C MET A 63 -6.46 10.07 -1.60
N ILE A 64 -5.35 9.38 -1.90
CA ILE A 64 -5.29 8.39 -3.00
C ILE A 64 -6.29 7.25 -2.73
N ALA A 65 -6.31 6.72 -1.51
CA ALA A 65 -7.25 5.68 -1.13
C ALA A 65 -8.72 6.11 -1.31
N ASP A 66 -9.06 7.35 -0.94
CA ASP A 66 -10.40 7.90 -1.14
C ASP A 66 -10.77 8.06 -2.62
N LEU A 67 -9.81 8.43 -3.47
CA LEU A 67 -10.02 8.49 -4.92
C LEU A 67 -10.27 7.08 -5.51
N VAL A 68 -9.50 6.07 -5.09
CA VAL A 68 -9.72 4.67 -5.49
C VAL A 68 -11.11 4.18 -5.06
N LYS A 69 -11.50 4.42 -3.80
CA LYS A 69 -12.84 4.07 -3.30
C LYS A 69 -13.93 4.75 -4.13
N ALA A 70 -13.74 6.03 -4.46
CA ALA A 70 -14.70 6.76 -5.28
C ALA A 70 -14.86 6.15 -6.67
N ILE A 71 -13.78 5.68 -7.32
CA ILE A 71 -13.87 4.97 -8.59
C ILE A 71 -14.69 3.68 -8.42
N LEU A 72 -14.31 2.85 -7.46
CA LEU A 72 -14.96 1.56 -7.21
C LEU A 72 -16.46 1.72 -6.93
N GLU A 73 -16.84 2.72 -6.12
CA GLU A 73 -18.24 3.05 -5.82
C GLU A 73 -19.01 3.55 -7.07
N GLU A 74 -18.39 4.36 -7.92
CA GLU A 74 -19.04 4.85 -9.17
C GLU A 74 -19.17 3.74 -10.24
N TYR A 75 -18.30 2.72 -10.18
CA TYR A 75 -18.38 1.52 -11.03
C TYR A 75 -19.30 0.44 -10.47
N ASP A 76 -19.89 0.66 -9.28
CA ASP A 76 -20.69 -0.34 -8.54
C ASP A 76 -19.92 -1.66 -8.30
N ILE A 77 -18.63 -1.55 -7.99
CA ILE A 77 -17.74 -2.68 -7.70
C ILE A 77 -17.56 -2.82 -6.20
N GLU A 78 -17.89 -4.01 -5.68
CA GLU A 78 -17.63 -4.37 -4.30
C GLU A 78 -16.13 -4.46 -4.03
N PHE A 79 -15.68 -3.94 -2.91
CA PHE A 79 -14.27 -3.96 -2.52
C PHE A 79 -14.10 -3.98 -1.01
N ARG A 80 -12.89 -4.39 -0.59
CA ARG A 80 -12.46 -4.29 0.79
C ARG A 80 -11.11 -3.57 0.87
N SER A 81 -11.08 -2.38 1.46
CA SER A 81 -9.84 -1.68 1.83
C SER A 81 -9.42 -2.14 3.22
N LEU A 82 -8.16 -2.51 3.39
CA LEU A 82 -7.60 -2.95 4.66
C LEU A 82 -6.59 -1.96 5.26
N GLY A 83 -6.30 -0.84 4.57
CA GLY A 83 -5.33 0.13 5.03
C GLY A 83 -3.94 -0.49 5.16
N SER A 84 -3.20 -0.05 6.17
CA SER A 84 -1.89 -0.58 6.50
C SER A 84 -2.03 -1.94 7.20
N THR A 85 -2.11 -3.00 6.42
CA THR A 85 -2.18 -4.37 6.93
C THR A 85 -0.85 -5.07 6.72
N THR A 86 -0.40 -5.82 7.74
CA THR A 86 0.78 -6.67 7.63
C THR A 86 0.45 -7.92 6.83
N PHE A 87 1.08 -8.09 5.68
CA PHE A 87 1.09 -9.32 4.90
C PHE A 87 2.40 -10.05 5.12
N LYS A 88 2.35 -11.33 5.47
CA LYS A 88 3.56 -12.11 5.73
C LYS A 88 3.43 -13.55 5.24
N SER A 89 4.54 -14.11 4.77
CA SER A 89 4.68 -15.50 4.36
C SER A 89 6.02 -16.05 4.83
N GLU A 90 5.99 -17.02 5.75
CA GLU A 90 7.19 -17.69 6.23
C GLU A 90 7.89 -18.47 5.13
N GLN A 91 7.11 -19.14 4.27
CA GLN A 91 7.64 -19.93 3.14
C GLN A 91 8.46 -19.05 2.18
N MET A 92 8.02 -17.81 1.94
CA MET A 92 8.70 -16.86 1.06
C MET A 92 9.74 -16.02 1.80
N LYS A 93 9.76 -16.07 3.14
CA LYS A 93 10.55 -15.18 4.02
C LYS A 93 10.33 -13.72 3.68
N GLN A 94 9.05 -13.35 3.51
CA GLN A 94 8.61 -11.99 3.18
C GLN A 94 7.54 -11.52 4.16
N GLY A 95 7.67 -10.27 4.56
CA GLY A 95 6.67 -9.56 5.33
C GLY A 95 6.67 -8.09 4.94
N LEU A 96 5.50 -7.51 4.70
CA LEU A 96 5.37 -6.11 4.34
C LEU A 96 4.11 -5.49 4.93
N GLU A 97 4.16 -4.18 5.11
CA GLU A 97 3.02 -3.35 5.46
C GLU A 97 2.84 -2.31 4.36
N ALA A 98 1.88 -2.55 3.47
CA ALA A 98 1.49 -1.59 2.46
C ALA A 98 1.00 -0.29 3.11
N ASP A 99 1.13 0.85 2.42
CA ASP A 99 0.50 2.09 2.86
C ASP A 99 -1.01 1.97 2.83
N ASP A 100 -1.56 1.43 1.74
CA ASP A 100 -2.95 0.97 1.65
C ASP A 100 -3.06 -0.21 0.70
N CYS A 101 -4.13 -0.98 0.83
CA CYS A 101 -4.39 -2.10 -0.07
C CYS A 101 -5.88 -2.37 -0.24
N PHE A 102 -6.22 -2.93 -1.41
CA PHE A 102 -7.58 -3.23 -1.81
C PHE A 102 -7.72 -4.65 -2.32
N TYR A 103 -8.75 -5.32 -1.84
CA TYR A 103 -9.32 -6.50 -2.45
C TYR A 103 -10.48 -6.04 -3.34
N ILE A 104 -10.42 -6.36 -4.61
CA ILE A 104 -11.39 -5.99 -5.66
C ILE A 104 -11.95 -7.27 -6.28
N GLU A 105 -11.14 -7.97 -7.07
CA GLU A 105 -11.52 -9.26 -7.66
C GLU A 105 -11.63 -10.37 -6.61
N ASN A 106 -10.77 -10.32 -5.60
CA ASN A 106 -10.71 -11.29 -4.51
C ASN A 106 -11.53 -10.87 -3.27
N GLU A 107 -12.35 -9.82 -3.35
CA GLU A 107 -13.11 -9.30 -2.23
C GLU A 107 -13.96 -10.38 -1.54
N ALA A 108 -14.71 -11.15 -2.31
CA ALA A 108 -15.59 -12.20 -1.78
C ALA A 108 -14.82 -13.29 -1.00
N ALA A 109 -13.58 -13.59 -1.39
CA ALA A 109 -12.75 -14.58 -0.70
C ALA A 109 -12.30 -14.12 0.69
N VAL A 110 -12.26 -12.81 0.93
CA VAL A 110 -11.78 -12.22 2.20
C VAL A 110 -12.87 -11.48 2.98
N ARG A 111 -14.07 -11.39 2.45
CA ARG A 111 -15.21 -10.70 3.09
C ARG A 111 -15.46 -11.23 4.51
N GLY A 112 -15.52 -10.32 5.47
CA GLY A 112 -15.80 -10.64 6.87
C GLY A 112 -14.66 -11.32 7.64
N LYS A 113 -13.55 -11.67 7.02
CA LYS A 113 -12.39 -12.23 7.73
C LYS A 113 -11.75 -11.21 8.65
N LYS A 114 -11.43 -11.60 9.87
CA LYS A 114 -10.76 -10.76 10.86
C LYS A 114 -9.25 -10.66 10.64
N ARG A 115 -8.66 -11.68 10.02
CA ARG A 115 -7.24 -11.78 9.66
C ARG A 115 -7.12 -12.38 8.29
N ILE A 116 -6.12 -11.95 7.56
CA ILE A 116 -5.73 -12.51 6.27
C ILE A 116 -4.54 -13.45 6.50
N ASP A 117 -4.63 -14.64 5.98
CA ASP A 117 -3.58 -15.66 6.04
C ASP A 117 -3.20 -16.05 4.61
N LEU A 118 -2.06 -15.56 4.14
CA LEU A 118 -1.59 -15.79 2.77
C LEU A 118 -1.23 -17.26 2.45
N THR A 119 -1.35 -18.17 3.42
CA THR A 119 -1.25 -19.62 3.14
C THR A 119 -2.54 -20.18 2.53
N ILE A 120 -3.67 -19.49 2.73
CA ILE A 120 -5.01 -19.92 2.28
C ILE A 120 -5.81 -18.81 1.60
N ASP A 121 -5.45 -17.55 1.86
CA ASP A 121 -6.12 -16.37 1.30
C ASP A 121 -5.29 -15.80 0.15
N PRO A 122 -5.93 -15.24 -0.88
CA PRO A 122 -5.20 -14.51 -1.92
C PRO A 122 -4.54 -13.25 -1.36
N PRO A 123 -3.46 -12.76 -1.98
CA PRO A 123 -2.95 -11.41 -1.71
C PRO A 123 -3.96 -10.35 -2.16
N PRO A 124 -3.79 -9.07 -1.75
CA PRO A 124 -4.61 -7.98 -2.26
C PRO A 124 -4.42 -7.83 -3.79
N ASP A 125 -5.47 -7.34 -4.44
CA ASP A 125 -5.45 -7.11 -5.89
C ASP A 125 -4.67 -5.86 -6.25
N LEU A 126 -4.76 -4.82 -5.41
CA LEU A 126 -4.07 -3.54 -5.54
C LEU A 126 -3.39 -3.17 -4.22
N ALA A 127 -2.13 -2.79 -4.26
CA ALA A 127 -1.41 -2.12 -3.17
C ALA A 127 -0.99 -0.70 -3.59
N ILE A 128 -0.93 0.19 -2.61
CA ILE A 128 -0.52 1.59 -2.78
C ILE A 128 0.64 1.88 -1.86
N GLU A 129 1.68 2.53 -2.40
CA GLU A 129 2.86 2.98 -1.68
C GLU A 129 3.15 4.45 -1.96
N ILE A 130 3.46 5.17 -0.91
CA ILE A 130 3.84 6.59 -0.96
C ILE A 130 5.35 6.71 -0.76
N ASP A 131 6.08 6.84 -1.84
CA ASP A 131 7.55 6.81 -1.91
C ASP A 131 8.19 8.22 -1.82
N ILE A 132 7.79 9.05 -0.86
CA ILE A 132 8.30 10.42 -0.73
C ILE A 132 9.72 10.42 -0.12
N THR A 133 9.97 9.58 0.88
CA THR A 133 11.23 9.57 1.64
C THR A 133 12.08 8.34 1.42
N SER A 134 11.47 7.23 1.05
CA SER A 134 12.14 5.96 0.78
C SER A 134 11.51 5.28 -0.43
N ARG A 135 12.28 4.45 -1.12
CA ARG A 135 11.78 3.73 -2.28
C ARG A 135 11.34 2.34 -1.89
N THR A 136 10.08 2.00 -2.21
CA THR A 136 9.53 0.66 -2.04
C THR A 136 10.35 -0.38 -2.79
N ARG A 137 10.57 -1.53 -2.15
CA ARG A 137 11.22 -2.68 -2.76
C ARG A 137 10.18 -3.56 -3.44
N PHE A 138 10.25 -3.66 -4.75
CA PHE A 138 9.31 -4.46 -5.55
C PHE A 138 9.30 -5.95 -5.17
N ASN A 139 10.47 -6.52 -4.90
CA ASN A 139 10.61 -7.95 -4.64
C ASN A 139 9.75 -8.48 -3.50
N ASN A 140 9.37 -7.66 -2.52
CA ASN A 140 8.44 -8.06 -1.48
C ASN A 140 7.03 -8.29 -2.03
N TYR A 141 6.56 -7.36 -2.87
CA TYR A 141 5.24 -7.42 -3.50
C TYR A 141 5.17 -8.50 -4.59
N GLU A 142 6.24 -8.65 -5.39
CA GLU A 142 6.39 -9.70 -6.39
C GLU A 142 6.29 -11.08 -5.76
N ALA A 143 7.05 -11.32 -4.67
CA ALA A 143 7.04 -12.58 -3.96
C ALA A 143 5.66 -12.92 -3.35
N LEU A 144 4.91 -11.93 -2.88
CA LEU A 144 3.56 -12.11 -2.36
C LEU A 144 2.49 -12.21 -3.45
N GLY A 145 2.82 -11.91 -4.70
CA GLY A 145 1.92 -12.04 -5.85
C GLY A 145 0.85 -10.96 -5.94
N VAL A 146 1.11 -9.76 -5.41
CA VAL A 146 0.18 -8.62 -5.56
C VAL A 146 0.13 -8.21 -7.02
N LYS A 147 -1.06 -8.26 -7.64
CA LYS A 147 -1.20 -8.07 -9.09
C LYS A 147 -0.87 -6.66 -9.57
N GLU A 148 -1.23 -5.64 -8.79
CA GLU A 148 -1.05 -4.24 -9.15
C GLU A 148 -0.47 -3.46 -7.98
N LEU A 149 0.59 -2.69 -8.23
CA LEU A 149 1.25 -1.84 -7.25
C LEU A 149 1.34 -0.41 -7.77
N TRP A 150 0.67 0.51 -7.08
CA TRP A 150 0.76 1.94 -7.34
C TRP A 150 1.81 2.57 -6.43
N ARG A 151 2.69 3.38 -7.01
CA ARG A 151 3.72 4.11 -6.28
C ARG A 151 3.62 5.59 -6.57
N PHE A 152 3.42 6.36 -5.52
CA PHE A 152 3.37 7.82 -5.61
C PHE A 152 4.59 8.44 -4.94
N ASN A 153 5.37 9.23 -5.69
CA ASN A 153 6.61 9.83 -5.20
C ASN A 153 6.46 11.31 -4.77
N GLY A 154 5.23 11.76 -4.50
CA GLY A 154 4.92 13.16 -4.18
C GLY A 154 4.50 13.99 -5.40
N THR A 155 4.79 13.53 -6.62
CA THR A 155 4.46 14.26 -7.87
C THR A 155 3.88 13.37 -8.95
N LYS A 156 4.37 12.14 -9.08
CA LYS A 156 4.00 11.18 -10.13
C LYS A 156 3.44 9.91 -9.49
N LEU A 157 2.36 9.38 -10.07
CA LEU A 157 1.85 8.06 -9.78
C LEU A 157 2.33 7.08 -10.84
N GLU A 158 3.06 6.05 -10.43
CA GLU A 158 3.48 4.93 -11.27
C GLU A 158 2.58 3.73 -11.01
N ILE A 159 1.97 3.20 -12.06
CA ILE A 159 1.16 1.98 -12.02
C ILE A 159 2.05 0.84 -12.47
N ASN A 160 2.27 -0.14 -11.61
CA ASN A 160 3.10 -1.30 -11.91
C ASN A 160 2.22 -2.56 -11.86
N VAL A 161 2.32 -3.39 -12.90
CA VAL A 161 1.52 -4.61 -13.07
C VAL A 161 2.44 -5.81 -13.03
N LEU A 162 2.10 -6.80 -12.23
CA LEU A 162 2.86 -8.04 -12.11
C LEU A 162 2.66 -8.90 -13.36
N GLN A 163 3.75 -9.17 -14.09
CA GLN A 163 3.78 -10.01 -15.28
C GLN A 163 4.97 -10.96 -15.18
N ASP A 164 4.73 -12.24 -15.32
CA ASP A 164 5.77 -13.31 -15.27
C ASP A 164 6.68 -13.23 -14.03
N GLY A 165 6.14 -12.74 -12.89
CA GLY A 165 6.84 -12.65 -11.61
C GLY A 165 7.63 -11.36 -11.39
N GLU A 166 7.58 -10.41 -12.31
CA GLU A 166 8.23 -9.10 -12.21
C GLU A 166 7.24 -7.95 -12.47
N TYR A 167 7.46 -6.80 -11.83
CA TYR A 167 6.64 -5.63 -12.10
C TYR A 167 7.09 -4.89 -13.34
N MET A 168 6.14 -4.72 -14.26
CA MET A 168 6.27 -3.87 -15.43
C MET A 168 5.45 -2.60 -15.24
N GLN A 169 6.04 -1.43 -15.56
CA GLN A 169 5.29 -0.18 -15.54
C GLN A 169 4.23 -0.20 -16.64
N GLY A 170 2.96 -0.08 -16.24
CA GLY A 170 1.81 0.01 -17.14
C GLY A 170 1.44 1.46 -17.48
N GLU A 171 0.80 1.65 -18.61
CA GLU A 171 0.21 2.95 -18.98
C GLU A 171 -1.15 3.18 -18.30
N ALA A 172 -1.85 2.11 -17.96
CA ALA A 172 -3.16 2.13 -17.31
C ALA A 172 -3.28 1.01 -16.25
N SER A 173 -4.23 1.17 -15.35
CA SER A 173 -4.61 0.16 -14.37
C SER A 173 -5.46 -0.93 -15.02
N PRO A 174 -5.12 -2.22 -14.86
CA PRO A 174 -5.99 -3.33 -15.26
C PRO A 174 -7.37 -3.31 -14.59
N HIS A 175 -7.45 -2.87 -13.34
CA HIS A 175 -8.72 -2.76 -12.60
C HIS A 175 -9.60 -1.61 -13.09
N PHE A 176 -8.99 -0.58 -13.70
CA PHE A 176 -9.68 0.62 -14.15
C PHE A 176 -9.31 0.96 -15.61
N PRO A 177 -9.64 0.08 -16.57
CA PRO A 177 -9.26 0.28 -17.96
C PRO A 177 -9.89 1.55 -18.53
N GLY A 178 -9.10 2.29 -19.32
CA GLY A 178 -9.55 3.53 -19.96
C GLY A 178 -9.45 4.79 -19.08
N LEU A 179 -9.11 4.67 -17.80
CA LEU A 179 -8.86 5.82 -16.94
C LEU A 179 -7.36 6.16 -16.90
N PRO A 180 -6.92 7.38 -17.27
CA PRO A 180 -5.52 7.80 -17.21
C PRO A 180 -5.10 8.18 -15.78
N LEU A 181 -5.17 7.22 -14.84
CA LEU A 181 -5.02 7.45 -13.40
C LEU A 181 -3.64 7.94 -13.01
N GLY A 182 -2.59 7.53 -13.72
CA GLY A 182 -1.22 8.02 -13.51
C GLY A 182 -1.09 9.53 -13.61
N GLU A 183 -1.94 10.17 -14.44
CA GLU A 183 -1.98 11.63 -14.64
C GLU A 183 -3.04 12.30 -13.74
N VAL A 184 -4.21 11.69 -13.65
CA VAL A 184 -5.39 12.29 -13.03
C VAL A 184 -5.29 12.31 -11.50
N ILE A 185 -4.83 11.24 -10.86
CA ILE A 185 -4.70 11.19 -9.40
C ILE A 185 -3.76 12.28 -8.88
N PRO A 186 -2.54 12.48 -9.41
CA PRO A 186 -1.69 13.60 -8.98
C PRO A 186 -2.34 14.98 -9.14
N GLN A 187 -3.13 15.20 -10.18
CA GLN A 187 -3.85 16.46 -10.39
C GLN A 187 -4.88 16.71 -9.29
N TYR A 188 -5.68 15.68 -8.94
CA TYR A 188 -6.68 15.81 -7.88
C TYR A 188 -6.05 15.88 -6.48
N LEU A 189 -4.89 15.25 -6.26
CA LEU A 189 -4.10 15.46 -5.04
C LEU A 189 -3.67 16.93 -4.89
N ALA A 190 -3.09 17.51 -5.94
CA ALA A 190 -2.70 18.92 -5.94
C ALA A 190 -3.92 19.84 -5.73
N GLN A 191 -5.04 19.56 -6.39
CA GLN A 191 -6.29 20.29 -6.23
C GLN A 191 -6.81 20.22 -4.79
N SER A 192 -6.73 19.08 -4.13
CA SER A 192 -7.20 18.90 -2.75
C SER A 192 -6.46 19.77 -1.75
N LYS A 193 -5.15 19.97 -1.97
CA LYS A 193 -4.29 20.85 -1.14
C LYS A 193 -4.65 22.34 -1.29
N ILE A 194 -5.28 22.74 -2.39
CA ILE A 194 -5.67 24.13 -2.69
C ILE A 194 -7.15 24.40 -2.36
N GLU A 195 -8.04 23.52 -2.84
CA GLU A 195 -9.49 23.74 -2.80
C GLU A 195 -10.19 22.98 -1.68
N GLY A 196 -9.46 22.09 -0.98
CA GLY A 196 -9.95 21.23 0.07
C GLY A 196 -10.60 19.94 -0.44
N ARG A 197 -10.51 18.90 0.40
CA ARG A 197 -10.89 17.52 0.09
C ARG A 197 -12.32 17.39 -0.46
N ASN A 198 -13.33 17.98 0.21
CA ASN A 198 -14.72 17.74 -0.17
C ASN A 198 -15.07 18.28 -1.56
N LYS A 199 -14.53 19.45 -1.93
CA LYS A 199 -14.73 20.03 -3.26
C LYS A 199 -14.07 19.16 -4.32
N THR A 200 -12.85 18.74 -4.05
CA THR A 200 -12.06 17.86 -4.94
C THR A 200 -12.75 16.51 -5.14
N MET A 201 -13.23 15.86 -4.09
CA MET A 201 -13.93 14.57 -4.20
C MET A 201 -15.23 14.67 -5.03
N LYS A 202 -15.98 15.78 -4.90
CA LYS A 202 -17.16 16.00 -5.75
C LYS A 202 -16.80 16.15 -7.22
N ALA A 203 -15.75 16.90 -7.52
CA ALA A 203 -15.26 17.08 -8.89
C ALA A 203 -14.75 15.75 -9.48
N PHE A 204 -13.99 14.98 -8.69
CA PHE A 204 -13.48 13.69 -9.11
C PHE A 204 -14.59 12.68 -9.43
N ARG A 205 -15.60 12.55 -8.56
CA ARG A 205 -16.76 11.68 -8.84
C ARG A 205 -17.51 12.09 -10.10
N ALA A 206 -17.70 13.39 -10.33
CA ALA A 206 -18.31 13.87 -11.56
C ALA A 206 -17.48 13.48 -12.78
N TRP A 207 -16.17 13.62 -12.71
CA TRP A 207 -15.25 13.21 -13.77
C TRP A 207 -15.31 11.68 -14.02
N VAL A 208 -15.33 10.86 -12.96
CA VAL A 208 -15.46 9.40 -13.11
C VAL A 208 -16.75 9.04 -13.82
N ARG A 209 -17.89 9.59 -13.40
CA ARG A 209 -19.19 9.35 -14.06
C ARG A 209 -19.21 9.72 -15.52
N GLU A 210 -18.55 10.82 -15.90
CA GLU A 210 -18.42 11.23 -17.32
C GLU A 210 -17.61 10.21 -18.13
N LYS A 211 -16.65 9.53 -17.51
CA LYS A 211 -15.80 8.53 -18.19
C LYS A 211 -16.45 7.16 -18.34
N ILE A 212 -17.41 6.82 -17.49
CA ILE A 212 -18.11 5.52 -17.51
C ILE A 212 -19.48 5.60 -18.25
N ALA A 213 -19.97 6.80 -18.58
CA ALA A 213 -21.21 7.01 -19.32
C ALA A 213 -21.02 6.73 -20.82
#